data_a3ea2ce7956f64d30167ae519df357d8
#
_entry.id   a3ea2ce7956f64d30167ae519df357d8
#
_cell.length_a   1.000
_cell.length_b   1.000
_cell.length_c   1.000
_cell.angle_alpha   90.00
_cell.angle_beta   90.00
_cell.angle_gamma   90.00
#
_symmetry.space_group_name_H-M   'P 1'
#
loop_
_entity.id
_entity.type
_entity.pdbx_description
1 polymer ?
#
loop_
_entity_poly.entity_id
_entity_poly.type
_entity_poly.pdbx_seq_one_letter_code
_entity_poly.pdbx_strand_id
1 'polypeptide(L)'
;MQTPKNSDVLYLPIKQVYFDEIVSGVKSCEFREVKEGITANKYILRDSSGKYVLNAECTEADTAYFLDDYNGGKFPFMPKPYRYLYLAVGYAKERDTALVEVTGYSFEPYMIRKDREGKPKYAFWVIAYHLGRVVELHRKQLSL
;
A
#
# COMPACT_ATOMS: atom_id res chain seq x y z
N MET A 1 19.23 7.09 -16.11
CA MET A 1 18.47 6.73 -14.89
C MET A 1 18.91 5.34 -14.44
N GLN A 2 19.26 5.19 -13.18
CA GLN A 2 19.64 3.89 -12.64
C GLN A 2 18.42 2.98 -12.54
N THR A 3 18.62 1.70 -12.87
CA THR A 3 17.57 0.69 -12.67
C THR A 3 17.28 0.56 -11.18
N PRO A 4 16.01 0.65 -10.74
CA PRO A 4 15.67 0.47 -9.34
C PRO A 4 16.08 -0.91 -8.85
N LYS A 5 16.54 -0.99 -7.60
CA LYS A 5 16.80 -2.27 -6.95
C LYS A 5 15.47 -2.98 -6.68
N ASN A 6 15.47 -4.31 -6.70
CA ASN A 6 14.26 -5.09 -6.40
C ASN A 6 13.65 -4.73 -5.04
N SER A 7 14.49 -4.44 -4.05
CA SER A 7 14.02 -4.03 -2.72
C SER A 7 13.33 -2.67 -2.69
N ASP A 8 13.50 -1.86 -3.73
CA ASP A 8 12.88 -0.53 -3.84
C ASP A 8 11.50 -0.57 -4.50
N VAL A 9 11.11 -1.72 -5.05
CA VAL A 9 9.92 -1.83 -5.89
C VAL A 9 8.92 -2.79 -5.26
N LEU A 10 7.69 -2.33 -5.08
CA LEU A 10 6.57 -3.16 -4.66
C LEU A 10 5.73 -3.52 -5.89
N TYR A 11 5.58 -4.81 -6.15
CA TYR A 11 4.76 -5.32 -7.25
C TYR A 11 3.31 -5.44 -6.78
N LEU A 12 2.38 -4.81 -7.49
CA LEU A 12 0.96 -4.85 -7.16
C LEU A 12 0.11 -5.14 -8.39
N PRO A 13 -0.74 -6.19 -8.33
CA PRO A 13 -1.79 -6.35 -9.34
C PRO A 13 -2.84 -5.26 -9.13
N ILE A 14 -3.42 -4.76 -10.21
CA ILE A 14 -4.38 -3.66 -10.15
C ILE A 14 -5.46 -3.85 -11.22
N LYS A 15 -6.66 -3.34 -10.94
CA LYS A 15 -7.74 -3.34 -11.91
C LYS A 15 -7.51 -2.27 -12.98
N GLN A 16 -7.97 -2.54 -14.20
CA GLN A 16 -7.78 -1.66 -15.34
C GLN A 16 -8.25 -0.23 -15.06
N VAL A 17 -9.41 -0.07 -14.44
CA VAL A 17 -9.97 1.25 -14.16
C VAL A 17 -9.04 2.09 -13.26
N TYR A 18 -8.47 1.46 -12.24
CA TYR A 18 -7.57 2.18 -11.33
C TYR A 18 -6.21 2.43 -11.95
N PHE A 19 -5.73 1.49 -12.77
CA PHE A 19 -4.50 1.69 -13.54
C PHE A 19 -4.62 2.92 -14.43
N ASP A 20 -5.71 3.03 -15.18
CA ASP A 20 -5.95 4.15 -16.08
C ASP A 20 -6.07 5.49 -15.34
N GLU A 21 -6.71 5.48 -14.15
CA GLU A 21 -6.82 6.67 -13.32
C GLU A 21 -5.46 7.14 -12.79
N ILE A 22 -4.58 6.20 -12.42
CA ILE A 22 -3.23 6.54 -11.97
C ILE A 22 -2.40 7.09 -13.13
N VAL A 23 -2.43 6.44 -14.27
CA VAL A 23 -1.65 6.86 -15.45
C VAL A 23 -2.09 8.24 -15.94
N SER A 24 -3.39 8.54 -15.86
CA SER A 24 -3.92 9.84 -16.27
C SER A 24 -3.77 10.95 -15.23
N GLY A 25 -3.34 10.60 -14.01
CA GLY A 25 -3.18 11.56 -12.92
C GLY A 25 -4.44 11.86 -12.12
N VAL A 26 -5.56 11.23 -12.46
CA VAL A 26 -6.82 11.41 -11.74
C VAL A 26 -6.73 10.84 -10.32
N LYS A 27 -6.01 9.71 -10.17
CA LYS A 27 -5.81 9.05 -8.89
C LYS A 27 -4.34 9.17 -8.49
N SER A 28 -4.07 9.78 -7.33
CA SER A 28 -2.71 10.05 -6.83
C SER A 28 -2.32 9.21 -5.63
N CYS A 29 -3.17 8.30 -5.20
CA CYS A 29 -2.88 7.38 -4.10
C CYS A 29 -3.33 5.97 -4.45
N GLU A 30 -2.58 4.97 -3.96
CA GLU A 30 -2.99 3.57 -4.03
C GLU A 30 -3.13 3.03 -2.61
N PHE A 31 -4.30 2.47 -2.32
CA PHE A 31 -4.66 1.99 -0.98
C PHE A 31 -4.59 0.48 -0.93
N ARG A 32 -3.95 -0.06 0.10
CA ARG A 32 -3.88 -1.51 0.31
C ARG A 32 -4.15 -1.84 1.77
N GLU A 33 -4.93 -2.89 1.99
CA GLU A 33 -5.28 -3.36 3.31
C GLU A 33 -4.09 -4.02 3.99
N VAL A 34 -3.86 -3.69 5.26
CA VAL A 34 -2.80 -4.29 6.07
C VAL A 34 -3.44 -5.34 6.97
N LYS A 35 -3.20 -6.62 6.66
CA LYS A 35 -3.72 -7.76 7.41
C LYS A 35 -2.61 -8.55 8.06
N GLU A 36 -2.70 -8.77 9.36
CA GLU A 36 -1.75 -9.60 10.09
C GLU A 36 -1.74 -11.03 9.53
N GLY A 37 -0.53 -11.56 9.31
CA GLY A 37 -0.35 -12.91 8.78
C GLY A 37 -0.67 -13.08 7.29
N ILE A 38 -1.19 -12.05 6.63
CA ILE A 38 -1.55 -12.12 5.20
C ILE A 38 -0.75 -11.10 4.39
N THR A 39 -1.02 -9.81 4.55
CA THR A 39 -0.40 -8.75 3.75
C THR A 39 0.57 -7.88 4.53
N ALA A 40 0.52 -7.91 5.86
CA ALA A 40 1.37 -7.06 6.69
C ALA A 40 2.85 -7.19 6.35
N ASN A 41 3.31 -8.39 6.03
CA ASN A 41 4.72 -8.65 5.69
C ASN A 41 5.17 -7.98 4.40
N LYS A 42 4.24 -7.63 3.52
CA LYS A 42 4.55 -6.89 2.29
C LYS A 42 4.85 -5.42 2.58
N TYR A 43 4.18 -4.87 3.59
CA TYR A 43 4.14 -3.41 3.78
C TYR A 43 4.91 -2.93 4.99
N ILE A 44 5.08 -3.75 6.01
CA ILE A 44 5.70 -3.36 7.28
C ILE A 44 7.15 -3.79 7.32
N LEU A 45 8.01 -2.87 7.76
CA LEU A 45 9.44 -3.11 7.90
C LEU A 45 9.73 -4.05 9.07
N ARG A 46 10.62 -5.02 8.84
CA ARG A 46 11.13 -5.92 9.89
C ARG A 46 12.60 -5.68 10.12
N ASP A 47 13.04 -5.86 11.35
CA ASP A 47 14.45 -5.82 11.70
C ASP A 47 15.13 -7.16 11.38
N SER A 48 16.43 -7.27 11.68
CA SER A 48 17.20 -8.49 11.41
C SER A 48 16.72 -9.72 12.20
N SER A 49 15.99 -9.52 13.32
CA SER A 49 15.41 -10.60 14.09
C SER A 49 14.02 -11.01 13.61
N GLY A 50 13.47 -10.33 12.60
CA GLY A 50 12.14 -10.60 12.04
C GLY A 50 11.01 -9.88 12.78
N LYS A 51 11.31 -9.00 13.73
CA LYS A 51 10.29 -8.20 14.40
C LYS A 51 9.92 -6.98 13.59
N TYR A 52 8.65 -6.57 13.67
CA TYR A 52 8.21 -5.31 13.08
C TYR A 52 8.88 -4.13 13.78
N VAL A 53 9.35 -3.19 12.98
CA VAL A 53 10.05 -1.99 13.49
C VAL A 53 9.02 -0.98 13.97
N LEU A 54 9.13 -0.55 15.23
CA LEU A 54 8.20 0.42 15.79
C LEU A 54 8.41 1.81 15.20
N ASN A 55 7.30 2.51 15.02
CA ASN A 55 7.30 3.94 14.76
C ASN A 55 7.93 4.65 15.98
N ALA A 56 8.76 5.66 15.74
CA ALA A 56 9.46 6.38 16.80
C ALA A 56 8.53 7.04 17.82
N GLU A 57 7.29 7.30 17.45
CA GLU A 57 6.29 7.92 18.33
C GLU A 57 5.46 6.91 19.13
N CYS A 58 5.72 5.61 18.96
CA CYS A 58 4.93 4.54 19.56
C CYS A 58 5.77 3.67 20.46
N THR A 59 5.10 2.97 21.40
CA THR A 59 5.71 2.01 22.33
C THR A 59 5.13 0.63 22.09
N GLU A 60 5.68 -0.38 22.80
CA GLU A 60 5.15 -1.75 22.73
C GLU A 60 3.68 -1.84 23.12
N ALA A 61 3.20 -0.98 24.03
CA ALA A 61 1.79 -0.95 24.40
C ALA A 61 0.86 -0.58 23.25
N ASP A 62 1.37 0.22 22.30
CA ASP A 62 0.57 0.64 21.12
C ASP A 62 0.35 -0.49 20.12
N THR A 63 1.06 -1.61 20.26
CA THR A 63 0.97 -2.73 19.31
C THR A 63 -0.14 -3.72 19.64
N ALA A 64 -0.79 -3.59 20.80
CA ALA A 64 -1.68 -4.62 21.33
C ALA A 64 -2.87 -4.95 20.42
N TYR A 65 -3.41 -3.96 19.68
CA TYR A 65 -4.61 -4.13 18.87
C TYR A 65 -4.49 -3.50 17.49
N PHE A 66 -3.26 -3.39 16.96
CA PHE A 66 -3.05 -2.59 15.76
C PHE A 66 -3.76 -3.12 14.50
N LEU A 67 -4.06 -4.43 14.44
CA LEU A 67 -4.72 -5.01 13.27
C LEU A 67 -6.17 -5.43 13.52
N ASP A 68 -6.58 -5.53 14.79
CA ASP A 68 -7.91 -6.06 15.12
C ASP A 68 -8.94 -4.95 15.33
N ASP A 69 -8.50 -3.78 15.78
CA ASP A 69 -9.43 -2.71 16.14
C ASP A 69 -8.75 -1.35 16.08
N TYR A 70 -9.50 -0.36 15.59
CA TYR A 70 -9.02 1.01 15.62
C TYR A 70 -9.29 1.59 17.01
N ASN A 71 -8.22 1.88 17.73
CA ASN A 71 -8.29 2.36 19.11
C ASN A 71 -8.11 3.87 19.26
N GLY A 72 -8.16 4.63 18.15
CA GLY A 72 -7.95 6.07 18.17
C GLY A 72 -6.48 6.49 18.14
N GLY A 73 -5.57 5.54 18.15
CA GLY A 73 -4.13 5.78 18.13
C GLY A 73 -3.54 5.83 16.72
N LYS A 74 -2.23 5.91 16.69
CA LYS A 74 -1.45 5.87 15.45
C LYS A 74 -1.11 4.44 15.09
N PHE A 75 -0.88 4.18 13.79
CA PHE A 75 -0.35 2.91 13.36
C PHE A 75 1.07 2.74 13.94
N PRO A 76 1.34 1.64 14.66
CA PRO A 76 2.55 1.58 15.50
C PRO A 76 3.84 1.21 14.79
N PHE A 77 3.78 0.78 13.53
CA PHE A 77 4.95 0.24 12.83
C PHE A 77 5.37 1.11 11.65
N MET A 78 6.61 0.91 11.20
CA MET A 78 7.18 1.60 10.06
C MET A 78 6.90 0.81 8.77
N PRO A 79 6.66 1.50 7.65
CA PRO A 79 6.51 0.83 6.36
C PRO A 79 7.87 0.44 5.78
N LYS A 80 7.88 -0.55 4.91
CA LYS A 80 9.04 -0.80 4.07
C LYS A 80 9.27 0.40 3.16
N PRO A 81 10.55 0.81 2.95
CA PRO A 81 10.85 2.03 2.21
C PRO A 81 10.81 1.83 0.69
N TYR A 82 9.65 1.48 0.15
CA TYR A 82 9.49 1.36 -1.29
C TYR A 82 9.59 2.72 -1.97
N ARG A 83 10.33 2.78 -3.04
CA ARG A 83 10.49 4.00 -3.85
C ARG A 83 9.60 3.99 -5.08
N TYR A 84 9.13 2.80 -5.50
CA TYR A 84 8.32 2.61 -6.70
C TYR A 84 7.27 1.55 -6.47
N LEU A 85 6.12 1.73 -7.13
CA LEU A 85 5.15 0.66 -7.32
C LEU A 85 5.26 0.18 -8.76
N TYR A 86 5.31 -1.13 -8.96
CA TYR A 86 5.17 -1.75 -10.26
C TYR A 86 3.75 -2.29 -10.36
N LEU A 87 2.93 -1.60 -11.16
CA LEU A 87 1.52 -1.93 -11.30
C LEU A 87 1.32 -2.77 -12.56
N ALA A 88 0.55 -3.86 -12.45
CA ALA A 88 0.28 -4.75 -13.57
C ALA A 88 -1.20 -5.11 -13.61
N VAL A 89 -1.82 -4.97 -14.78
CA VAL A 89 -3.22 -5.30 -14.97
C VAL A 89 -3.36 -6.75 -15.41
N GLY A 90 -3.94 -7.59 -14.56
CA GLY A 90 -4.12 -9.01 -14.85
C GLY A 90 -2.82 -9.81 -14.81
N TYR A 91 -2.86 -11.03 -15.35
CA TYR A 91 -1.77 -11.99 -15.28
C TYR A 91 -1.28 -12.47 -16.65
N ALA A 92 -1.85 -11.96 -17.74
CA ALA A 92 -1.42 -12.32 -19.08
C ALA A 92 -0.01 -11.80 -19.34
N LYS A 93 0.71 -12.47 -20.26
CA LYS A 93 2.06 -12.08 -20.65
C LYS A 93 2.06 -10.66 -21.24
N GLU A 94 1.12 -10.38 -22.14
CA GLU A 94 0.89 -9.04 -22.67
C GLU A 94 -0.15 -8.34 -21.82
N ARG A 95 0.28 -7.32 -21.10
CA ARG A 95 -0.59 -6.58 -20.18
C ARG A 95 -0.08 -5.17 -19.98
N ASP A 96 -0.97 -4.29 -19.56
CA ASP A 96 -0.58 -2.93 -19.19
C ASP A 96 0.24 -2.99 -17.89
N THR A 97 1.38 -2.32 -17.88
CA THR A 97 2.22 -2.18 -16.70
C THR A 97 2.72 -0.75 -16.56
N ALA A 98 2.99 -0.34 -15.34
CA ALA A 98 3.55 0.98 -15.07
C ALA A 98 4.47 0.92 -13.85
N LEU A 99 5.58 1.62 -13.94
CA LEU A 99 6.45 1.88 -12.80
C LEU A 99 6.20 3.31 -12.34
N VAL A 100 5.74 3.48 -11.09
CA VAL A 100 5.26 4.76 -10.57
C VAL A 100 6.06 5.12 -9.32
N GLU A 101 6.51 6.38 -9.22
CA GLU A 101 7.21 6.86 -8.03
C GLU A 101 6.30 6.87 -6.81
N VAL A 102 6.87 6.48 -5.66
CA VAL A 102 6.25 6.65 -4.35
C VAL A 102 6.87 7.88 -3.71
N THR A 103 6.06 8.90 -3.46
CA THR A 103 6.52 10.15 -2.84
C THR A 103 6.30 10.19 -1.34
N GLY A 104 5.50 9.28 -0.82
CA GLY A 104 5.20 9.20 0.60
C GLY A 104 4.18 8.11 0.88
N TYR A 105 3.81 8.01 2.14
CA TYR A 105 2.81 7.03 2.57
C TYR A 105 2.07 7.57 3.78
N SER A 106 0.89 6.98 4.04
CA SER A 106 0.18 7.16 5.31
C SER A 106 -0.54 5.87 5.67
N PHE A 107 -0.67 5.62 6.97
CA PHE A 107 -1.53 4.55 7.46
C PHE A 107 -2.84 5.17 7.92
N GLU A 108 -3.95 4.62 7.45
CA GLU A 108 -5.27 5.16 7.71
C GLU A 108 -6.23 4.06 8.16
N PRO A 109 -7.11 4.36 9.15
CA PRO A 109 -8.13 3.39 9.54
C PRO A 109 -9.21 3.31 8.46
N TYR A 110 -9.69 2.09 8.20
CA TYR A 110 -10.78 1.88 7.24
C TYR A 110 -12.07 1.55 7.98
N MET A 111 -13.09 2.36 7.77
CA MET A 111 -14.41 2.17 8.36
C MET A 111 -15.24 1.23 7.51
N ILE A 112 -15.68 0.10 8.07
CA ILE A 112 -16.52 -0.85 7.34
C ILE A 112 -17.98 -0.69 7.68
N ARG A 113 -18.32 -0.29 8.90
CA ARG A 113 -19.71 -0.23 9.35
C ARG A 113 -19.87 0.70 10.53
N LYS A 114 -21.13 1.03 10.82
CA LYS A 114 -21.50 1.73 12.04
C LYS A 114 -22.01 0.73 13.08
N ASP A 115 -21.79 1.03 14.35
CA ASP A 115 -22.37 0.24 15.44
C ASP A 115 -23.86 0.53 15.58
N ARG A 116 -24.51 -0.10 16.59
CA ARG A 116 -25.95 0.08 16.84
C ARG A 116 -26.35 1.52 17.15
N GLU A 117 -25.42 2.30 17.68
CA GLU A 117 -25.62 3.70 18.04
C GLU A 117 -25.28 4.66 16.90
N GLY A 118 -24.90 4.12 15.74
CA GLY A 118 -24.54 4.93 14.58
C GLY A 118 -23.10 5.45 14.59
N LYS A 119 -22.27 5.04 15.56
CA LYS A 119 -20.87 5.43 15.60
C LYS A 119 -20.04 4.63 14.61
N PRO A 120 -19.04 5.26 13.95
CA PRO A 120 -18.17 4.53 13.03
C PRO A 120 -17.38 3.44 13.76
N LYS A 121 -17.30 2.26 13.14
CA LYS A 121 -16.51 1.15 13.63
C LYS A 121 -15.44 0.81 12.60
N TYR A 122 -14.19 0.90 13.00
CA TYR A 122 -13.04 0.64 12.14
C TYR A 122 -12.62 -0.80 12.30
N ALA A 123 -12.43 -1.50 11.19
CA ALA A 123 -12.13 -2.92 11.20
C ALA A 123 -10.67 -3.23 10.87
N PHE A 124 -9.98 -2.36 10.16
CA PHE A 124 -8.61 -2.62 9.74
C PHE A 124 -7.90 -1.34 9.32
N TRP A 125 -6.59 -1.47 9.15
CA TRP A 125 -5.74 -0.41 8.64
C TRP A 125 -5.50 -0.58 7.15
N VAL A 126 -5.39 0.53 6.43
CA VAL A 126 -4.87 0.55 5.06
C VAL A 126 -3.59 1.37 5.02
N ILE A 127 -2.68 0.98 4.14
CA ILE A 127 -1.55 1.82 3.78
C ILE A 127 -1.90 2.55 2.49
N ALA A 128 -1.71 3.87 2.46
CA ALA A 128 -1.88 4.69 1.27
C ALA A 128 -0.50 5.07 0.76
N TYR A 129 -0.18 4.65 -0.46
CA TYR A 129 1.02 5.09 -1.15
C TYR A 129 0.69 6.33 -1.95
N HIS A 130 1.40 7.43 -1.66
CA HIS A 130 1.26 8.69 -2.39
C HIS A 130 2.13 8.60 -3.64
N LEU A 131 1.55 8.87 -4.80
CA LEU A 131 2.17 8.59 -6.09
C LEU A 131 2.68 9.87 -6.75
N GLY A 132 3.88 9.77 -7.31
CA GLY A 132 4.48 10.81 -8.13
C GLY A 132 4.35 10.49 -9.61
N ARG A 133 5.47 10.58 -10.34
CA ARG A 133 5.47 10.40 -11.79
C ARG A 133 5.37 8.93 -12.16
N VAL A 134 4.73 8.67 -13.31
CA VAL A 134 4.85 7.39 -14.02
C VAL A 134 6.18 7.44 -14.77
N VAL A 135 7.17 6.66 -14.32
CA VAL A 135 8.52 6.68 -14.91
C VAL A 135 8.67 5.70 -16.06
N GLU A 136 7.89 4.64 -16.09
CA GLU A 136 7.83 3.70 -17.20
C GLU A 136 6.39 3.28 -17.42
N LEU A 137 5.97 3.17 -18.66
CA LEU A 137 4.62 2.77 -19.03
C LEU A 137 4.67 1.82 -20.21
N HIS A 138 4.04 0.67 -20.08
CA HIS A 138 3.84 -0.27 -21.16
C HIS A 138 2.35 -0.50 -21.36
N ARG A 139 1.87 -0.26 -22.57
CA ARG A 139 0.50 -0.56 -22.96
C ARG A 139 0.49 -1.80 -23.82
N LYS A 140 -0.38 -2.76 -23.49
CA LYS A 140 -0.52 -3.96 -24.32
C LYS A 140 -0.98 -3.58 -25.72
N GLN A 141 -0.45 -4.27 -26.72
CA GLN A 141 -0.89 -4.03 -28.10
C GLN A 141 -2.28 -4.64 -28.30
N LEU A 142 -3.14 -3.85 -28.94
CA LEU A 142 -4.45 -4.35 -29.34
C LEU A 142 -4.29 -5.17 -30.61
N SER A 143 -4.84 -6.38 -30.61
CA SER A 143 -4.93 -7.19 -31.83
C SER A 143 -5.99 -6.58 -32.74
N LEU A 144 -5.59 -6.27 -33.97
CA LEU A 144 -6.52 -5.79 -34.98
C LEU A 144 -7.09 -6.94 -35.78
#